data_c1ff1077ecd4a68db9dbee885de34e74
#
_entry.id   c1ff1077ecd4a68db9dbee885de34e74
#
_cell.length_a   1.000
_cell.length_b   1.000
_cell.length_c   1.000
_cell.angle_alpha   90.00
_cell.angle_beta   90.00
_cell.angle_gamma   90.00
#
_symmetry.space_group_name_H-M   'P 1'
#
loop_
_entity.id
_entity.type
_entity.pdbx_description
1 polymer ?
#
loop_
_entity_poly.entity_id
_entity_poly.type
_entity_poly.pdbx_seq_one_letter_code
_entity_poly.pdbx_strand_id
1 'polypeptide(L)'
;MIKIKCEAMLKQQMRASAYHLKPADIKKLVIASSNFRDRCIIKTLYWLGLRRHELVNLDVRDIDFERKRVNVRRGKGEKTRIVPMVDDEYVGDLKHLIGGHAEGPIFLSNQNKALSLRAVNYIIEYIGQKAGIENPHPGRKHLNPHIFRHSIARFLKSKGFSAEWIQNFLGHQSYKTTMDMYGTISIDEMQEEAVRKLGE
;
A
#
# COMPACT_ATOMS: atom_id res chain seq x y z
N MET A 1 -16.44 -32.42 12.41
CA MET A 1 -16.45 -30.99 12.86
C MET A 1 -15.14 -30.25 12.53
N ILE A 2 -13.96 -30.84 12.73
CA ILE A 2 -12.65 -30.22 12.45
C ILE A 2 -12.43 -29.97 10.95
N LYS A 3 -12.80 -30.92 10.07
CA LYS A 3 -12.64 -30.80 8.61
C LYS A 3 -13.42 -29.63 8.02
N ILE A 4 -14.66 -29.40 8.47
CA ILE A 4 -15.54 -28.31 8.01
C ILE A 4 -14.98 -26.94 8.47
N LYS A 5 -14.42 -26.85 9.67
CA LYS A 5 -13.76 -25.64 10.16
C LYS A 5 -12.48 -25.33 9.36
N CYS A 6 -11.70 -26.34 9.00
CA CYS A 6 -10.49 -26.20 8.21
C CYS A 6 -10.80 -25.73 6.77
N GLU A 7 -11.82 -26.31 6.12
CA GLU A 7 -12.26 -25.89 4.78
C GLU A 7 -12.85 -24.46 4.79
N ALA A 8 -13.60 -24.09 5.82
CA ALA A 8 -14.12 -22.74 5.97
C ALA A 8 -13.00 -21.71 6.20
N MET A 9 -11.99 -22.04 7.00
CA MET A 9 -10.79 -21.21 7.19
C MET A 9 -9.96 -21.09 5.93
N LEU A 10 -9.76 -22.18 5.19
CA LEU A 10 -9.06 -22.17 3.89
C LEU A 10 -9.81 -21.32 2.86
N LYS A 11 -11.13 -21.47 2.75
CA LYS A 11 -11.97 -20.63 1.87
C LYS A 11 -11.93 -19.16 2.29
N GLN A 12 -11.87 -18.86 3.58
CA GLN A 12 -11.78 -17.49 4.09
C GLN A 12 -10.39 -16.89 3.82
N GLN A 13 -9.30 -17.66 3.96
CA GLN A 13 -7.94 -17.24 3.62
C GLN A 13 -7.75 -17.06 2.11
N MET A 14 -8.26 -17.99 1.29
CA MET A 14 -8.26 -17.84 -0.17
C MET A 14 -9.03 -16.61 -0.63
N ARG A 15 -10.17 -16.29 0.00
CA ARG A 15 -10.94 -15.08 -0.27
C ARG A 15 -10.20 -13.80 0.13
N ALA A 16 -9.53 -13.78 1.28
CA ALA A 16 -8.79 -12.61 1.75
C ALA A 16 -7.60 -12.27 0.82
N SER A 17 -6.97 -13.27 0.22
CA SER A 17 -5.84 -13.08 -0.70
C SER A 17 -6.25 -12.56 -2.08
N ALA A 18 -7.51 -12.72 -2.47
CA ALA A 18 -8.03 -12.32 -3.79
C ALA A 18 -8.28 -10.82 -3.91
N TYR A 19 -8.44 -10.11 -2.79
CA TYR A 19 -8.92 -8.73 -2.79
C TYR A 19 -7.78 -7.71 -2.81
N HIS A 20 -7.36 -7.31 -3.99
CA HIS A 20 -6.36 -6.25 -4.19
C HIS A 20 -6.61 -5.52 -5.51
N LEU A 21 -6.12 -4.30 -5.60
CA LEU A 21 -6.10 -3.53 -6.85
C LEU A 21 -4.94 -4.00 -7.73
N LYS A 22 -5.19 -4.15 -9.00
CA LYS A 22 -4.14 -4.45 -9.98
C LYS A 22 -3.34 -3.18 -10.29
N PRO A 23 -2.10 -3.27 -10.80
CA PRO A 23 -1.33 -2.09 -11.22
C PRO A 23 -2.09 -1.20 -12.22
N ALA A 24 -2.90 -1.78 -13.09
CA ALA A 24 -3.77 -1.04 -14.02
C ALA A 24 -4.83 -0.20 -13.29
N ASP A 25 -5.37 -0.69 -12.18
CA ASP A 25 -6.35 0.06 -11.37
C ASP A 25 -5.69 1.24 -10.67
N ILE A 26 -4.46 1.05 -10.16
CA ILE A 26 -3.67 2.14 -9.58
C ILE A 26 -3.43 3.24 -10.63
N LYS A 27 -3.05 2.89 -11.86
CA LYS A 27 -2.90 3.85 -12.96
C LYS A 27 -4.20 4.61 -13.23
N LYS A 28 -5.35 3.94 -13.27
CA LYS A 28 -6.65 4.59 -13.45
C LYS A 28 -6.97 5.58 -12.31
N LEU A 29 -6.69 5.20 -11.06
CA LEU A 29 -6.86 6.09 -9.90
C LEU A 29 -5.97 7.33 -9.99
N VAL A 30 -4.70 7.17 -10.39
CA VAL A 30 -3.76 8.28 -10.61
C VAL A 30 -4.28 9.22 -11.70
N ILE A 31 -4.78 8.71 -12.82
CA ILE A 31 -5.36 9.51 -13.93
C ILE A 31 -6.64 10.22 -13.48
N ALA A 32 -7.50 9.57 -12.71
CA ALA A 32 -8.76 10.13 -12.23
C ALA A 32 -8.58 11.20 -11.13
N SER A 33 -7.38 11.28 -10.53
CA SER A 33 -7.08 12.28 -9.50
C SER A 33 -7.18 13.70 -10.04
N SER A 34 -7.94 14.56 -9.36
CA SER A 34 -8.31 15.90 -9.85
C SER A 34 -7.18 16.93 -9.76
N ASN A 35 -6.20 16.67 -8.90
CA ASN A 35 -5.06 17.57 -8.69
C ASN A 35 -3.78 16.77 -8.36
N PHE A 36 -2.65 17.47 -8.42
CA PHE A 36 -1.34 16.83 -8.27
C PHE A 36 -1.11 16.25 -6.87
N ARG A 37 -1.56 16.94 -5.81
CA ARG A 37 -1.48 16.44 -4.43
C ARG A 37 -2.19 15.10 -4.27
N ASP A 38 -3.42 15.00 -4.76
CA ASP A 38 -4.24 13.80 -4.61
C ASP A 38 -3.65 12.62 -5.42
N ARG A 39 -3.04 12.92 -6.59
CA ARG A 39 -2.24 11.96 -7.35
C ARG A 39 -1.07 11.41 -6.51
N CYS A 40 -0.32 12.29 -5.85
CA CYS A 40 0.76 11.89 -4.95
C CYS A 40 0.26 11.09 -3.75
N ILE A 41 -0.93 11.40 -3.20
CA ILE A 41 -1.54 10.60 -2.12
C ILE A 41 -1.76 9.15 -2.58
N ILE A 42 -2.36 8.92 -3.75
CA ILE A 42 -2.57 7.58 -4.30
C ILE A 42 -1.25 6.84 -4.49
N LYS A 43 -0.26 7.49 -5.12
CA LYS A 43 1.07 6.90 -5.34
C LYS A 43 1.76 6.58 -4.01
N THR A 44 1.71 7.47 -3.03
CA THR A 44 2.35 7.28 -1.71
C THR A 44 1.72 6.12 -0.95
N LEU A 45 0.39 6.03 -0.91
CA LEU A 45 -0.31 4.91 -0.27
C LEU A 45 0.06 3.57 -0.91
N TYR A 46 0.21 3.54 -2.23
CA TYR A 46 0.58 2.34 -2.95
C TYR A 46 2.06 2.01 -2.78
N TRP A 47 2.97 2.88 -3.23
CA TRP A 47 4.40 2.59 -3.30
C TRP A 47 5.09 2.45 -1.94
N LEU A 48 4.60 3.13 -0.90
CA LEU A 48 5.14 2.99 0.47
C LEU A 48 4.31 2.06 1.35
N GLY A 49 3.15 1.61 0.89
CA GLY A 49 2.26 0.75 1.66
C GLY A 49 1.86 1.34 3.01
N LEU A 50 1.68 2.66 3.09
CA LEU A 50 1.42 3.37 4.33
C LEU A 50 0.03 3.07 4.90
N ARG A 51 -0.05 3.07 6.24
CA ARG A 51 -1.32 3.20 6.93
C ARG A 51 -1.82 4.64 6.83
N ARG A 52 -3.13 4.84 6.93
CA ARG A 52 -3.74 6.18 6.83
C ARG A 52 -3.12 7.21 7.78
N HIS A 53 -2.88 6.84 9.03
CA HIS A 53 -2.26 7.73 10.01
C HIS A 53 -0.77 8.01 9.72
N GLU A 54 -0.06 7.04 9.12
CA GLU A 54 1.32 7.23 8.68
C GLU A 54 1.39 8.25 7.54
N LEU A 55 0.43 8.21 6.60
CA LEU A 55 0.35 9.18 5.51
C LEU A 55 0.15 10.62 6.00
N VAL A 56 -0.81 10.85 6.90
CA VAL A 56 -1.11 12.22 7.37
C VAL A 56 -0.02 12.81 8.26
N ASN A 57 0.78 11.94 8.90
CA ASN A 57 1.90 12.34 9.75
C ASN A 57 3.25 12.37 9.02
N LEU A 58 3.26 12.11 7.71
CA LEU A 58 4.49 12.11 6.93
C LEU A 58 4.99 13.55 6.77
N ASP A 59 6.22 13.77 7.21
CA ASP A 59 6.90 15.08 7.20
C ASP A 59 7.99 15.11 6.13
N VAL A 60 8.30 16.28 5.59
CA VAL A 60 9.38 16.46 4.61
C VAL A 60 10.71 15.90 5.12
N ARG A 61 11.02 16.07 6.41
CA ARG A 61 12.23 15.56 7.07
C ARG A 61 12.32 14.04 7.12
N ASP A 62 11.22 13.33 6.85
CA ASP A 62 11.21 11.87 6.79
C ASP A 62 11.72 11.33 5.45
N ILE A 63 11.88 12.18 4.43
CA ILE A 63 12.26 11.79 3.09
C ILE A 63 13.75 12.00 2.85
N ASP A 64 14.46 10.92 2.55
CA ASP A 64 15.85 10.94 2.09
C ASP A 64 15.86 10.66 0.57
N PHE A 65 15.89 11.73 -0.23
CA PHE A 65 15.90 11.61 -1.69
C PHE A 65 17.20 11.06 -2.24
N GLU A 66 18.35 11.30 -1.57
CA GLU A 66 19.65 10.81 -2.02
C GLU A 66 19.69 9.28 -1.93
N ARG A 67 19.21 8.72 -0.82
CA ARG A 67 19.17 7.29 -0.59
C ARG A 67 17.84 6.65 -1.02
N LYS A 68 16.93 7.42 -1.61
CA LYS A 68 15.60 7.00 -2.03
C LYS A 68 14.87 6.20 -0.95
N ARG A 69 14.72 6.76 0.23
CA ARG A 69 14.08 6.08 1.37
C ARG A 69 13.23 7.03 2.21
N VAL A 70 12.26 6.46 2.88
CA VAL A 70 11.32 7.16 3.76
C VAL A 70 11.39 6.58 5.17
N ASN A 71 11.54 7.44 6.15
CA ASN A 71 11.49 7.10 7.56
C ASN A 71 10.04 7.17 8.07
N VAL A 72 9.36 6.03 8.10
CA VAL A 72 7.96 5.98 8.53
C VAL A 72 7.89 5.90 10.05
N ARG A 73 7.53 7.02 10.67
CA ARG A 73 7.33 7.10 12.12
C ARG A 73 6.03 6.41 12.50
N ARG A 74 6.09 5.59 13.51
CA ARG A 74 4.90 4.99 14.12
C ARG A 74 4.46 5.82 15.32
N GLY A 75 3.20 5.66 15.70
CA GLY A 75 2.64 6.32 16.88
C GLY A 75 3.43 6.03 18.16
N LYS A 76 3.09 6.72 19.25
CA LYS A 76 3.77 6.69 20.53
C LYS A 76 4.03 5.24 21.01
N GLY A 77 5.31 4.85 21.12
CA GLY A 77 5.72 3.50 21.57
C GLY A 77 5.96 2.45 20.47
N GLU A 78 5.71 2.75 19.19
CA GLU A 78 5.97 1.80 18.10
C GLU A 78 7.31 2.07 17.39
N LYS A 79 7.95 0.98 16.92
CA LYS A 79 9.23 1.07 16.20
C LYS A 79 9.05 1.76 14.84
N THR A 80 9.91 2.71 14.56
CA THR A 80 10.07 3.34 13.25
C THR A 80 10.57 2.31 12.22
N ARG A 81 10.15 2.44 10.96
CA ARG A 81 10.70 1.63 9.86
C ARG A 81 11.17 2.50 8.71
N ILE A 82 12.17 2.02 7.99
CA ILE A 82 12.65 2.63 6.75
C ILE A 82 12.03 1.89 5.59
N VAL A 83 11.42 2.63 4.66
CA VAL A 83 10.78 2.10 3.45
C VAL A 83 11.55 2.62 2.23
N PRO A 84 12.06 1.75 1.35
CA PRO A 84 12.70 2.19 0.11
C PRO A 84 11.67 2.74 -0.87
N MET A 85 12.01 3.81 -1.59
CA MET A 85 11.25 4.33 -2.71
C MET A 85 11.75 3.65 -3.99
N VAL A 86 10.96 2.76 -4.55
CA VAL A 86 11.37 1.87 -5.66
C VAL A 86 10.91 2.34 -7.04
N ASP A 87 10.10 3.39 -7.11
CA ASP A 87 9.56 3.94 -8.35
C ASP A 87 10.08 5.36 -8.57
N ASP A 88 10.86 5.56 -9.63
CA ASP A 88 11.52 6.84 -9.89
C ASP A 88 10.55 7.94 -10.31
N GLU A 89 9.45 7.61 -10.99
CA GLU A 89 8.39 8.56 -11.32
C GLU A 89 7.74 9.09 -10.04
N TYR A 90 7.45 8.19 -9.11
CA TYR A 90 6.90 8.58 -7.79
C TYR A 90 7.88 9.46 -7.00
N VAL A 91 9.18 9.13 -7.01
CA VAL A 91 10.22 9.96 -6.36
C VAL A 91 10.23 11.37 -6.94
N GLY A 92 10.18 11.50 -8.27
CA GLY A 92 10.10 12.78 -8.96
C GLY A 92 8.85 13.59 -8.60
N ASP A 93 7.69 12.93 -8.60
CA ASP A 93 6.42 13.54 -8.22
C ASP A 93 6.44 14.05 -6.77
N LEU A 94 6.97 13.24 -5.84
CA LEU A 94 7.05 13.61 -4.44
C LEU A 94 7.99 14.79 -4.22
N LYS A 95 9.14 14.80 -4.90
CA LYS A 95 10.10 15.91 -4.87
C LYS A 95 9.47 17.20 -5.40
N HIS A 96 8.73 17.10 -6.49
CA HIS A 96 7.99 18.24 -7.06
C HIS A 96 6.90 18.76 -6.10
N LEU A 97 6.14 17.86 -5.46
CA LEU A 97 5.09 18.24 -4.49
C LEU A 97 5.67 18.97 -3.28
N ILE A 98 6.80 18.52 -2.76
CA ILE A 98 7.48 19.13 -1.62
C ILE A 98 8.07 20.49 -2.01
N GLY A 99 8.54 20.64 -3.25
CA GLY A 99 9.20 21.87 -3.70
C GLY A 99 10.43 22.18 -2.88
N GLY A 100 10.57 23.42 -2.41
CA GLY A 100 11.68 23.87 -1.59
C GLY A 100 11.46 23.80 -0.07
N HIS A 101 10.36 23.19 0.39
CA HIS A 101 10.10 23.08 1.82
C HIS A 101 11.10 22.15 2.50
N ALA A 102 11.67 22.62 3.64
CA ALA A 102 12.63 21.82 4.42
C ALA A 102 11.98 20.97 5.50
N GLU A 103 10.77 21.32 5.93
CA GLU A 103 10.05 20.64 7.01
C GLU A 103 8.54 20.86 6.91
N GLY A 104 7.80 20.08 7.68
CA GLY A 104 6.34 20.15 7.78
C GLY A 104 5.63 19.02 7.07
N PRO A 105 4.29 18.93 7.25
CA PRO A 105 3.49 17.87 6.63
C PRO A 105 3.57 17.92 5.11
N ILE A 106 3.76 16.78 4.45
CA ILE A 106 3.82 16.71 2.98
C ILE A 106 2.45 16.95 2.35
N PHE A 107 1.40 16.39 2.95
CA PHE A 107 0.05 16.49 2.40
C PHE A 107 -0.79 17.52 3.14
N LEU A 108 -0.95 18.68 2.52
CA LEU A 108 -1.68 19.81 3.08
C LEU A 108 -3.12 19.88 2.57
N SER A 109 -4.02 20.35 3.43
CA SER A 109 -5.37 20.75 3.07
C SER A 109 -5.36 22.11 2.35
N ASN A 110 -6.50 22.54 1.82
CA ASN A 110 -6.66 23.87 1.23
C ASN A 110 -6.46 25.03 2.24
N GLN A 111 -6.40 24.71 3.53
CA GLN A 111 -6.12 25.67 4.61
C GLN A 111 -4.64 25.64 5.03
N ASN A 112 -3.74 25.00 4.25
CA ASN A 112 -2.33 24.82 4.58
C ASN A 112 -2.07 24.10 5.92
N LYS A 113 -2.98 23.23 6.34
CA LYS A 113 -2.83 22.37 7.51
C LYS A 113 -2.69 20.91 7.06
N ALA A 114 -2.06 20.08 7.87
CA ALA A 114 -2.01 18.65 7.61
C ALA A 114 -3.40 18.08 7.32
N LEU A 115 -3.49 17.15 6.36
CA LEU A 115 -4.73 16.45 6.07
C LEU A 115 -5.24 15.68 7.28
N SER A 116 -6.56 15.72 7.51
CA SER A 116 -7.18 14.85 8.50
C SER A 116 -7.34 13.41 7.96
N LEU A 117 -7.43 12.45 8.88
CA LEU A 117 -7.73 11.05 8.53
C LEU A 117 -9.04 10.92 7.72
N ARG A 118 -10.03 11.76 8.04
CA ARG A 118 -11.32 11.77 7.34
C ARG A 118 -11.17 12.31 5.91
N ALA A 119 -10.36 13.36 5.73
CA ALA A 119 -10.10 13.92 4.41
C ALA A 119 -9.42 12.90 3.48
N VAL A 120 -8.44 12.14 3.97
CA VAL A 120 -7.78 11.08 3.19
C VAL A 120 -8.79 10.02 2.73
N ASN A 121 -9.69 9.57 3.60
CA ASN A 121 -10.73 8.61 3.20
C ASN A 121 -11.63 9.18 2.11
N TYR A 122 -12.10 10.42 2.29
CA TYR A 122 -12.96 11.10 1.31
C TYR A 122 -12.28 11.23 -0.06
N ILE A 123 -11.01 11.64 -0.08
CA ILE A 123 -10.22 11.77 -1.32
C ILE A 123 -10.15 10.42 -2.05
N ILE A 124 -9.82 9.33 -1.34
CA ILE A 124 -9.70 7.99 -1.92
C ILE A 124 -11.04 7.49 -2.45
N GLU A 125 -12.10 7.66 -1.68
CA GLU A 125 -13.45 7.27 -2.07
C GLU A 125 -13.91 8.03 -3.31
N TYR A 126 -13.74 9.35 -3.33
CA TYR A 126 -14.10 10.20 -4.47
C TYR A 126 -13.32 9.83 -5.74
N ILE A 127 -12.00 9.62 -5.64
CA ILE A 127 -11.17 9.19 -6.78
C ILE A 127 -11.61 7.80 -7.26
N GLY A 128 -11.91 6.87 -6.35
CA GLY A 128 -12.41 5.54 -6.69
C GLY A 128 -13.70 5.60 -7.49
N GLN A 129 -14.67 6.37 -7.04
CA GLN A 129 -15.94 6.59 -7.73
C GLN A 129 -15.71 7.20 -9.12
N LYS A 130 -14.88 8.23 -9.23
CA LYS A 130 -14.54 8.90 -10.49
C LYS A 130 -13.82 7.98 -11.48
N ALA A 131 -12.99 7.06 -10.98
CA ALA A 131 -12.27 6.07 -11.79
C ALA A 131 -13.14 4.86 -12.17
N GLY A 132 -14.35 4.72 -11.62
CA GLY A 132 -15.18 3.52 -11.76
C GLY A 132 -14.56 2.29 -11.10
N ILE A 133 -13.78 2.49 -10.02
CA ILE A 133 -13.10 1.40 -9.29
C ILE A 133 -13.74 1.23 -7.92
N GLU A 134 -14.34 0.08 -7.73
CA GLU A 134 -14.91 -0.34 -6.44
C GLU A 134 -13.87 -1.08 -5.58
N ASN A 135 -14.17 -1.20 -4.30
CA ASN A 135 -13.34 -2.01 -3.42
C ASN A 135 -13.51 -3.49 -3.81
N PRO A 136 -12.41 -4.20 -4.13
CA PRO A 136 -12.52 -5.61 -4.50
C PRO A 136 -13.02 -6.51 -3.38
N HIS A 137 -13.00 -6.04 -2.12
CA HIS A 137 -13.55 -6.80 -1.00
C HIS A 137 -15.09 -6.74 -0.98
N PRO A 138 -15.81 -7.88 -1.05
CA PRO A 138 -17.27 -7.92 -1.25
C PRO A 138 -18.07 -7.28 -0.11
N GLY A 139 -17.50 -7.16 1.08
CA GLY A 139 -18.15 -6.47 2.22
C GLY A 139 -17.86 -4.97 2.29
N ARG A 140 -17.24 -4.36 1.25
CA ARG A 140 -16.86 -2.95 1.26
C ARG A 140 -17.17 -2.32 -0.09
N LYS A 141 -18.05 -1.32 -0.08
CA LYS A 141 -18.42 -0.60 -1.30
C LYS A 141 -17.32 0.36 -1.79
N HIS A 142 -16.71 1.07 -0.86
CA HIS A 142 -15.78 2.16 -1.20
C HIS A 142 -14.32 1.78 -0.94
N LEU A 143 -13.42 2.36 -1.76
CA LEU A 143 -11.99 2.24 -1.55
C LEU A 143 -11.58 2.84 -0.20
N ASN A 144 -10.54 2.31 0.37
CA ASN A 144 -9.95 2.81 1.62
C ASN A 144 -8.41 2.62 1.60
N PRO A 145 -7.64 3.29 2.47
CA PRO A 145 -6.18 3.21 2.47
C PRO A 145 -5.62 1.79 2.61
N HIS A 146 -6.32 0.90 3.31
CA HIS A 146 -5.82 -0.46 3.52
C HIS A 146 -5.73 -1.29 2.24
N ILE A 147 -6.61 -1.01 1.24
CA ILE A 147 -6.56 -1.76 -0.02
C ILE A 147 -5.25 -1.51 -0.77
N PHE A 148 -4.70 -0.30 -0.75
CA PHE A 148 -3.42 0.03 -1.39
C PHE A 148 -2.26 -0.77 -0.76
N ARG A 149 -2.28 -0.89 0.56
CA ARG A 149 -1.28 -1.66 1.31
C ARG A 149 -1.37 -3.16 1.02
N HIS A 150 -2.58 -3.73 0.88
CA HIS A 150 -2.79 -5.08 0.39
C HIS A 150 -2.28 -5.25 -1.05
N SER A 151 -2.56 -4.26 -1.90
CA SER A 151 -2.20 -4.31 -3.31
C SER A 151 -0.69 -4.30 -3.53
N ILE A 152 0.06 -3.44 -2.82
CA ILE A 152 1.53 -3.44 -2.92
C ILE A 152 2.14 -4.74 -2.37
N ALA A 153 1.61 -5.30 -1.28
CA ALA A 153 2.07 -6.58 -0.76
C ALA A 153 1.94 -7.70 -1.81
N ARG A 154 0.78 -7.76 -2.49
CA ARG A 154 0.53 -8.73 -3.56
C ARG A 154 1.41 -8.49 -4.80
N PHE A 155 1.60 -7.23 -5.17
CA PHE A 155 2.50 -6.86 -6.26
C PHE A 155 3.94 -7.29 -5.96
N LEU A 156 4.47 -6.99 -4.77
CA LEU A 156 5.82 -7.37 -4.36
C LEU A 156 5.97 -8.90 -4.33
N LYS A 157 4.95 -9.62 -3.84
CA LYS A 157 4.93 -11.09 -3.91
C LYS A 157 5.05 -11.57 -5.36
N SER A 158 4.25 -11.03 -6.28
CA SER A 158 4.29 -11.42 -7.71
C SER A 158 5.63 -11.11 -8.37
N LYS A 159 6.44 -10.22 -7.78
CA LYS A 159 7.82 -9.91 -8.19
C LYS A 159 8.87 -10.79 -7.49
N GLY A 160 8.46 -11.76 -6.69
CA GLY A 160 9.34 -12.72 -6.04
C GLY A 160 9.97 -12.25 -4.73
N PHE A 161 9.49 -11.15 -4.14
CA PHE A 161 9.96 -10.72 -2.82
C PHE A 161 9.49 -11.70 -1.73
N SER A 162 10.38 -12.03 -0.78
CA SER A 162 10.06 -12.94 0.31
C SER A 162 9.03 -12.35 1.27
N ALA A 163 8.30 -13.23 1.99
CA ALA A 163 7.35 -12.80 3.01
C ALA A 163 8.01 -11.97 4.12
N GLU A 164 9.24 -12.32 4.51
CA GLU A 164 10.02 -11.58 5.50
C GLU A 164 10.35 -10.17 5.00
N TRP A 165 10.79 -10.03 3.75
CA TRP A 165 11.06 -8.73 3.15
C TRP A 165 9.81 -7.86 3.16
N ILE A 166 8.66 -8.40 2.73
CA ILE A 166 7.38 -7.69 2.70
C ILE A 166 6.91 -7.35 4.12
N GLN A 167 7.14 -8.24 5.10
CA GLN A 167 6.85 -7.96 6.51
C GLN A 167 7.62 -6.73 7.01
N ASN A 168 8.92 -6.68 6.74
CA ASN A 168 9.78 -5.56 7.13
C ASN A 168 9.38 -4.27 6.41
N PHE A 169 9.14 -4.33 5.10
CA PHE A 169 8.66 -3.22 4.29
C PHE A 169 7.37 -2.61 4.84
N LEU A 170 6.38 -3.44 5.12
CA LEU A 170 5.11 -3.00 5.68
C LEU A 170 5.19 -2.70 7.18
N GLY A 171 6.16 -3.26 7.88
CA GLY A 171 6.32 -3.14 9.32
C GLY A 171 5.19 -3.84 10.08
N HIS A 172 4.89 -5.08 9.72
CA HIS A 172 3.97 -5.91 10.50
C HIS A 172 4.67 -6.47 11.73
N GLN A 173 4.05 -6.31 12.90
CA GLN A 173 4.57 -6.89 14.14
C GLN A 173 4.41 -8.41 14.19
N SER A 174 3.41 -8.93 13.50
CA SER A 174 3.10 -10.35 13.43
C SER A 174 3.30 -10.90 12.03
N TYR A 175 4.05 -11.99 11.92
CA TYR A 175 4.18 -12.77 10.69
C TYR A 175 2.82 -13.24 10.16
N LYS A 176 1.89 -13.58 11.07
CA LYS A 176 0.52 -13.96 10.71
C LYS A 176 -0.17 -12.86 9.89
N THR A 177 -0.04 -11.59 10.29
CA THR A 177 -0.63 -10.46 9.54
C THR A 177 -0.07 -10.38 8.11
N THR A 178 1.22 -10.67 7.94
CA THR A 178 1.85 -10.71 6.61
C THR A 178 1.32 -11.88 5.81
N MET A 179 1.24 -13.07 6.41
CA MET A 179 0.71 -14.26 5.73
C MET A 179 -0.75 -14.13 5.34
N ASP A 180 -1.58 -13.51 6.18
CA ASP A 180 -2.98 -13.20 5.86
C ASP A 180 -3.10 -12.26 4.64
N MET A 181 -2.18 -11.30 4.49
CA MET A 181 -2.10 -10.41 3.33
C MET A 181 -1.44 -11.07 2.11
N TYR A 182 -0.49 -11.96 2.35
CA TYR A 182 0.25 -12.71 1.32
C TYR A 182 -0.65 -13.71 0.60
N GLY A 183 -1.65 -14.25 1.31
CA GLY A 183 -2.51 -15.32 0.86
C GLY A 183 -1.79 -16.68 0.79
N THR A 184 -2.56 -17.74 0.66
CA THR A 184 -2.04 -19.07 0.34
C THR A 184 -1.47 -19.06 -1.08
N ILE A 185 -0.30 -19.67 -1.24
CA ILE A 185 0.28 -19.93 -2.55
C ILE A 185 -0.63 -20.96 -3.23
N SER A 186 -1.13 -20.66 -4.43
CA SER A 186 -1.86 -21.64 -5.23
C SER A 186 -0.91 -22.72 -5.75
N ILE A 187 -1.46 -23.88 -6.14
CA ILE A 187 -0.66 -24.96 -6.76
C ILE A 187 0.03 -24.46 -8.02
N ASP A 188 -0.65 -23.65 -8.83
CA ASP A 188 -0.10 -23.05 -10.04
C ASP A 188 1.06 -22.10 -9.72
N GLU A 189 0.91 -21.20 -8.73
CA GLU A 189 2.00 -20.33 -8.26
C GLU A 189 3.21 -21.15 -7.73
N MET A 190 2.95 -22.27 -7.03
CA MET A 190 4.02 -23.16 -6.55
C MET A 190 4.76 -23.83 -7.71
N GLN A 191 4.03 -24.26 -8.72
CA GLN A 191 4.58 -24.91 -9.90
C GLN A 191 5.42 -23.95 -10.74
N GLU A 192 4.91 -22.73 -10.99
CA GLU A 192 5.64 -21.66 -11.68
C GLU A 192 6.93 -21.29 -10.92
N GLU A 193 6.87 -21.16 -9.60
CA GLU A 193 8.03 -20.84 -8.78
C GLU A 193 9.06 -21.98 -8.80
N ALA A 194 8.61 -23.24 -8.76
CA ALA A 194 9.48 -24.41 -8.84
C ALA A 194 10.18 -24.48 -10.20
N VAL A 195 9.46 -24.31 -11.30
CA VAL A 195 10.04 -24.28 -12.65
C VAL A 195 11.07 -23.15 -12.78
N ARG A 196 10.75 -21.96 -12.27
CA ARG A 196 11.68 -20.81 -12.32
C ARG A 196 12.96 -21.03 -11.52
N LYS A 197 12.88 -21.71 -10.37
CA LYS A 197 14.04 -21.90 -9.46
C LYS A 197 14.83 -23.18 -9.70
N LEU A 198 14.20 -24.21 -10.26
CA LEU A 198 14.80 -25.52 -10.45
C LEU A 198 15.00 -25.88 -11.93
N GLY A 199 14.50 -25.04 -12.84
CA GLY A 199 14.59 -25.23 -14.28
C GLY A 199 15.83 -24.63 -14.94
N GLU A 200 16.88 -24.30 -14.15
CA GLU A 200 18.21 -23.90 -14.63
C GLU A 200 19.11 -25.09 -14.80
#